data_d71232cb7df6410c8c33db987927169c
#
_entry.id   d71232cb7df6410c8c33db987927169c
#
_cell.length_a   1.000
_cell.length_b   1.000
_cell.length_c   1.000
_cell.angle_alpha   90.00
_cell.angle_beta   90.00
_cell.angle_gamma   90.00
#
_symmetry.space_group_name_H-M   'P 1'
#
loop_
_entity.id
_entity.type
_entity.pdbx_description
1 polymer ?
#
loop_
_entity_poly.entity_id
_entity_poly.type
_entity_poly.pdbx_seq_one_letter_code
_entity_poly.pdbx_strand_id
1 'polypeptide(L)'
;SEMCIRDRFHITRLIHSAFNVRAGHLIVPMGLTNAHHEPINFFGTSRPEGETTIIPSTWHETGLEFFGSFGKGYARFDYQAMIVAGLNADGFGRDNWVAGGKQGLFEQDNFTSPAYVARLDYKGVPGLRVGAAFYYCNDVTANADKNYKYSSVGRSSVKIYSADAQYKNKYVTARGNIIYGDLENSSKISKVTLSNNSNYYHGAMRNVAKNALCYGLEAGLNLSAFFSQKKCPVIYPYARYEY
;
A
#
# COMPACT_ATOMS: atom_id res chain seq x y z
N SER A 1 21.69 1.79 -0.78
CA SER A 1 21.42 0.39 -1.18
C SER A 1 21.25 -0.57 0.01
N GLU A 2 21.61 -0.18 1.21
CA GLU A 2 21.47 -1.04 2.41
C GLU A 2 20.02 -1.12 2.93
N MET A 3 19.16 -0.16 2.62
CA MET A 3 17.79 -0.18 3.08
C MET A 3 16.94 -1.31 2.48
N CYS A 4 17.24 -1.79 1.29
CA CYS A 4 16.46 -2.85 0.64
C CYS A 4 16.69 -4.25 1.21
N ILE A 5 17.82 -4.52 1.89
CA ILE A 5 18.14 -5.86 2.39
C ILE A 5 17.37 -6.18 3.68
N ARG A 6 17.00 -5.15 4.47
CA ARG A 6 16.23 -5.32 5.71
C ARG A 6 14.73 -5.43 5.52
N ASP A 7 14.22 -5.05 4.35
CA ASP A 7 12.78 -4.88 4.12
C ASP A 7 12.04 -6.16 3.76
N ARG A 8 12.75 -7.25 3.45
CA ARG A 8 12.12 -8.48 2.99
C ARG A 8 12.83 -9.71 3.55
N PHE A 9 12.18 -10.38 4.46
CA PHE A 9 12.59 -11.70 4.92
C PHE A 9 11.41 -12.65 4.83
N HIS A 10 11.46 -13.60 3.89
CA HIS A 10 10.38 -14.56 3.72
C HIS A 10 10.87 -15.89 3.18
N ILE A 11 10.11 -16.94 3.46
CA ILE A 11 10.27 -18.26 2.88
C ILE A 11 9.13 -18.49 1.89
N THR A 12 9.47 -18.93 0.68
CA THR A 12 8.49 -19.20 -0.37
C THR A 12 8.55 -20.67 -0.75
N ARG A 13 7.39 -21.32 -0.80
CA ARG A 13 7.22 -22.66 -1.38
C ARG A 13 6.41 -22.54 -2.68
N LEU A 14 7.06 -22.81 -3.79
CA LEU A 14 6.42 -22.93 -5.09
C LEU A 14 5.83 -24.34 -5.21
N ILE A 15 4.52 -24.42 -5.43
CA ILE A 15 3.78 -25.69 -5.51
C ILE A 15 3.25 -25.89 -6.93
N HIS A 16 2.58 -24.88 -7.47
CA HIS A 16 1.99 -24.90 -8.80
C HIS A 16 1.90 -23.47 -9.36
N SER A 17 1.84 -23.31 -10.67
CA SER A 17 1.69 -21.96 -11.28
C SER A 17 0.49 -21.20 -10.73
N ALA A 18 -0.59 -21.88 -10.42
CA ALA A 18 -1.81 -21.30 -9.89
C ALA A 18 -1.87 -21.23 -8.36
N PHE A 19 -0.93 -21.83 -7.62
CA PHE A 19 -0.97 -21.83 -6.16
C PHE A 19 0.42 -21.98 -5.54
N ASN A 20 0.82 -20.97 -4.82
CA ASN A 20 2.09 -20.91 -4.08
C ASN A 20 1.86 -20.30 -2.71
N VAL A 21 2.77 -20.54 -1.79
CA VAL A 21 2.68 -20.05 -0.42
C VAL A 21 3.97 -19.31 -0.05
N ARG A 22 3.82 -18.19 0.64
CA ARG A 22 4.93 -17.42 1.18
C ARG A 22 4.63 -17.00 2.61
N ALA A 23 5.61 -17.09 3.50
CA ALA A 23 5.50 -16.69 4.90
C ALA A 23 6.70 -15.83 5.30
N GLY A 24 6.48 -14.83 6.11
CA GLY A 24 7.51 -13.91 6.61
C GLY A 24 7.08 -12.46 6.58
N HIS A 25 8.04 -11.55 6.40
CA HIS A 25 7.79 -10.12 6.27
C HIS A 25 7.54 -9.78 4.80
N LEU A 26 6.29 -9.42 4.49
CA LEU A 26 5.74 -9.41 3.14
C LEU A 26 5.27 -8.01 2.75
N ILE A 27 5.36 -7.69 1.46
CA ILE A 27 4.79 -6.45 0.92
C ILE A 27 3.26 -6.59 0.88
N VAL A 28 2.56 -5.65 1.48
CA VAL A 28 1.11 -5.52 1.37
C VAL A 28 0.77 -4.94 -0.01
N PRO A 29 0.07 -5.66 -0.91
CA PRO A 29 -0.07 -5.29 -2.32
C PRO A 29 -1.19 -4.24 -2.54
N MET A 30 -1.15 -3.15 -1.76
CA MET A 30 -2.07 -2.02 -1.86
C MET A 30 -1.44 -0.87 -2.64
N GLY A 31 -2.24 -0.20 -3.47
CA GLY A 31 -1.78 0.92 -4.29
C GLY A 31 -0.94 0.51 -5.50
N LEU A 32 -0.48 1.52 -6.24
CA LEU A 32 0.29 1.36 -7.46
C LEU A 32 1.79 1.26 -7.19
N THR A 33 2.29 2.06 -6.24
CA THR A 33 3.73 2.28 -6.03
C THR A 33 4.30 1.48 -4.86
N ASN A 34 3.47 1.00 -3.95
CA ASN A 34 3.96 0.29 -2.77
C ASN A 34 4.77 -0.97 -3.12
N ALA A 35 4.29 -1.79 -4.05
CA ALA A 35 5.00 -2.98 -4.51
C ALA A 35 6.25 -2.67 -5.36
N HIS A 36 6.34 -1.46 -5.92
CA HIS A 36 7.38 -1.00 -6.84
C HIS A 36 7.99 0.33 -6.36
N HIS A 37 8.39 0.38 -5.11
CA HIS A 37 8.84 1.61 -4.43
C HIS A 37 10.24 2.09 -4.82
N GLU A 38 10.93 1.40 -5.71
CA GLU A 38 12.27 1.78 -6.16
C GLU A 38 12.22 2.97 -7.13
N PRO A 39 13.15 3.93 -7.01
CA PRO A 39 13.15 5.14 -7.85
C PRO A 39 13.16 4.89 -9.35
N ILE A 40 13.71 3.76 -9.80
CA ILE A 40 13.74 3.36 -11.22
C ILE A 40 12.33 3.16 -11.81
N ASN A 41 11.34 2.97 -10.95
CA ASN A 41 9.95 2.78 -11.35
C ASN A 41 9.14 4.09 -11.46
N PHE A 42 9.75 5.23 -11.13
CA PHE A 42 9.09 6.54 -11.18
C PHE A 42 9.53 7.34 -12.37
N PHE A 43 8.66 8.23 -12.87
CA PHE A 43 9.06 9.22 -13.87
C PHE A 43 9.88 10.36 -13.26
N GLY A 44 9.58 10.74 -12.01
CA GLY A 44 10.26 11.80 -11.28
C GLY A 44 11.18 11.27 -10.19
N THR A 45 11.81 12.18 -9.46
CA THR A 45 12.69 11.88 -8.32
C THR A 45 11.93 11.51 -7.05
N SER A 46 10.63 11.85 -6.98
CA SER A 46 9.76 11.60 -5.83
C SER A 46 8.64 10.62 -6.17
N ARG A 47 8.20 9.88 -5.16
CA ARG A 47 7.01 9.02 -5.24
C ARG A 47 5.76 9.86 -5.39
N PRO A 48 4.65 9.29 -5.93
CA PRO A 48 3.33 9.90 -5.83
C PRO A 48 2.96 10.18 -4.38
N GLU A 49 2.63 11.44 -4.07
CA GLU A 49 2.37 11.88 -2.69
C GLU A 49 1.04 11.38 -2.15
N GLY A 50 -0.01 11.39 -2.99
CA GLY A 50 -1.34 11.00 -2.55
C GLY A 50 -1.42 9.59 -1.97
N GLU A 51 -0.78 8.61 -2.63
CA GLU A 51 -0.72 7.24 -2.13
C GLU A 51 0.06 7.14 -0.82
N THR A 52 1.23 7.76 -0.75
CA THR A 52 2.12 7.67 0.42
C THR A 52 1.62 8.45 1.63
N THR A 53 0.67 9.34 1.43
CA THR A 53 0.04 10.12 2.51
C THR A 53 -1.02 9.31 3.25
N ILE A 54 -1.85 8.53 2.54
CA ILE A 54 -2.99 7.86 3.18
C ILE A 54 -2.75 6.39 3.51
N ILE A 55 -1.82 5.71 2.83
CA ILE A 55 -1.40 4.36 3.18
C ILE A 55 0.10 4.31 3.49
N PRO A 56 0.56 3.32 4.29
CA PRO A 56 1.97 3.21 4.61
C PRO A 56 2.86 3.15 3.37
N SER A 57 3.88 4.00 3.34
CA SER A 57 4.94 3.95 2.33
C SER A 57 5.83 2.74 2.58
N THR A 58 6.18 1.98 1.52
CA THR A 58 6.88 0.70 1.68
C THR A 58 6.19 -0.19 2.72
N TRP A 59 4.92 -0.44 2.49
CA TRP A 59 4.09 -1.16 3.44
C TRP A 59 4.44 -2.65 3.44
N HIS A 60 5.05 -3.08 4.52
CA HIS A 60 5.40 -4.47 4.78
C HIS A 60 4.81 -4.89 6.11
N GLU A 61 4.33 -6.11 6.18
CA GLU A 61 3.80 -6.70 7.40
C GLU A 61 4.19 -8.18 7.49
N THR A 62 4.30 -8.69 8.70
CA THR A 62 4.55 -10.10 8.93
C THR A 62 3.27 -10.90 8.70
N GLY A 63 3.36 -12.03 7.99
CA GLY A 63 2.19 -12.85 7.73
C GLY A 63 2.41 -13.99 6.74
N LEU A 64 1.28 -14.43 6.18
CA LEU A 64 1.17 -15.53 5.22
C LEU A 64 0.50 -15.02 3.94
N GLU A 65 1.06 -15.40 2.80
CA GLU A 65 0.55 -15.07 1.48
C GLU A 65 0.30 -16.34 0.67
N PHE A 66 -0.84 -16.37 0.00
CA PHE A 66 -1.19 -17.30 -1.07
C PHE A 66 -1.22 -16.53 -2.38
N PHE A 67 -0.53 -17.02 -3.39
CA PHE A 67 -0.44 -16.32 -4.67
C PHE A 67 -0.31 -17.29 -5.84
N GLY A 68 -0.69 -16.82 -7.01
CA GLY A 68 -0.57 -17.60 -8.23
C GLY A 68 -1.08 -16.86 -9.45
N SER A 69 -1.00 -17.55 -10.58
CA SER A 69 -1.50 -17.06 -11.87
C SER A 69 -2.43 -18.09 -12.48
N PHE A 70 -3.51 -17.61 -13.09
CA PHE A 70 -4.48 -18.48 -13.77
C PHE A 70 -4.96 -17.83 -15.07
N GLY A 71 -5.59 -18.66 -15.90
CA GLY A 71 -6.07 -18.24 -17.21
C GLY A 71 -5.02 -18.37 -18.31
N LYS A 72 -5.43 -18.11 -19.56
CA LYS A 72 -4.59 -18.20 -20.75
C LYS A 72 -4.93 -17.11 -21.76
N GLY A 73 -3.97 -16.72 -22.59
CA GLY A 73 -4.18 -15.72 -23.63
C GLY A 73 -4.65 -14.39 -23.08
N TYR A 74 -5.77 -13.88 -23.56
CA TYR A 74 -6.37 -12.62 -23.11
C TYR A 74 -7.07 -12.70 -21.74
N ALA A 75 -7.35 -13.88 -21.19
CA ALA A 75 -7.93 -14.07 -19.87
C ALA A 75 -6.87 -14.50 -18.84
N ARG A 76 -5.78 -13.73 -18.71
CA ARG A 76 -4.68 -14.01 -17.80
C ARG A 76 -4.77 -13.12 -16.57
N PHE A 77 -4.74 -13.75 -15.39
CA PHE A 77 -4.84 -13.09 -14.10
C PHE A 77 -3.76 -13.57 -13.14
N ASP A 78 -3.27 -12.65 -12.30
CA ASP A 78 -2.48 -12.97 -11.13
C ASP A 78 -3.29 -12.62 -9.88
N TYR A 79 -3.20 -13.41 -8.82
CA TYR A 79 -3.85 -13.11 -7.55
C TYR A 79 -2.89 -13.20 -6.37
N GLN A 80 -3.21 -12.45 -5.33
CA GLN A 80 -2.56 -12.50 -4.02
C GLN A 80 -3.64 -12.44 -2.94
N ALA A 81 -3.56 -13.31 -1.95
CA ALA A 81 -4.42 -13.31 -0.77
C ALA A 81 -3.52 -13.45 0.46
N MET A 82 -3.66 -12.55 1.44
CA MET A 82 -2.76 -12.50 2.58
C MET A 82 -3.53 -12.40 3.89
N ILE A 83 -2.90 -12.98 4.93
CA ILE A 83 -3.25 -12.75 6.32
C ILE A 83 -1.99 -12.17 6.98
N VAL A 84 -2.04 -10.94 7.44
CA VAL A 84 -0.88 -10.20 7.94
C VAL A 84 -1.19 -9.52 9.27
N ALA A 85 -0.16 -9.04 9.97
CA ALA A 85 -0.34 -8.16 11.12
C ALA A 85 -1.18 -6.96 10.71
N GLY A 86 -2.17 -6.60 11.54
CA GLY A 86 -3.08 -5.50 11.24
C GLY A 86 -2.47 -4.15 11.60
N LEU A 87 -2.98 -3.07 11.00
CA LEU A 87 -2.56 -1.72 11.33
C LEU A 87 -2.79 -1.40 12.82
N ASN A 88 -1.89 -0.60 13.37
CA ASN A 88 -1.89 -0.12 14.75
C ASN A 88 -2.45 1.30 14.82
N ALA A 89 -3.52 1.51 15.60
CA ALA A 89 -4.18 2.79 15.74
C ALA A 89 -3.31 3.89 16.37
N ASP A 90 -2.22 3.56 17.06
CA ASP A 90 -1.30 4.55 17.66
C ASP A 90 -0.64 5.44 16.60
N GLY A 91 -0.43 4.93 15.39
CA GLY A 91 0.16 5.66 14.28
C GLY A 91 -0.81 6.54 13.47
N PHE A 92 -2.11 6.53 13.76
CA PHE A 92 -3.11 7.27 12.97
C PHE A 92 -3.10 8.76 13.31
N GLY A 93 -3.25 9.60 12.30
CA GLY A 93 -3.20 11.05 12.49
C GLY A 93 -3.95 11.83 11.42
N ARG A 94 -3.99 13.17 11.59
CA ARG A 94 -4.61 14.09 10.65
C ARG A 94 -3.90 14.09 9.30
N ASP A 95 -2.58 14.12 9.32
CA ASP A 95 -1.77 14.41 8.14
C ASP A 95 -1.37 13.14 7.38
N ASN A 96 -1.58 11.98 7.99
CA ASN A 96 -1.16 10.69 7.45
C ASN A 96 -2.25 9.63 7.48
N TRP A 97 -3.46 9.96 7.85
CA TRP A 97 -4.60 9.06 8.03
C TRP A 97 -4.18 7.78 8.75
N VAL A 98 -4.01 6.62 8.03
CA VAL A 98 -3.55 5.35 8.61
C VAL A 98 -2.10 5.01 8.26
N ALA A 99 -1.40 5.86 7.49
CA ALA A 99 -0.06 5.57 6.98
C ALA A 99 0.99 5.32 8.08
N GLY A 100 0.85 5.94 9.24
CA GLY A 100 1.74 5.72 10.37
C GLY A 100 1.43 4.44 11.17
N GLY A 101 0.37 3.71 10.83
CA GLY A 101 -0.08 2.55 11.60
C GLY A 101 0.57 1.21 11.21
N LYS A 102 1.53 1.19 10.29
CA LYS A 102 2.29 -0.03 10.00
C LYS A 102 3.06 -0.50 11.23
N GLN A 103 3.13 -1.79 11.44
CA GLN A 103 3.93 -2.36 12.53
C GLN A 103 5.40 -2.40 12.11
N GLY A 104 6.32 -2.25 13.06
CA GLY A 104 7.74 -2.10 12.79
C GLY A 104 8.39 -3.35 12.22
N LEU A 105 9.59 -3.18 11.64
CA LEU A 105 10.42 -4.27 11.16
C LEU A 105 10.95 -5.10 12.33
N PHE A 106 10.57 -6.38 12.41
CA PHE A 106 11.09 -7.36 13.37
C PHE A 106 10.91 -6.98 14.85
N GLU A 107 10.13 -5.96 15.15
CA GLU A 107 9.70 -5.63 16.49
C GLU A 107 8.47 -6.48 16.87
N GLN A 108 7.85 -6.17 17.97
CA GLN A 108 6.71 -6.96 18.46
C GLN A 108 5.48 -6.75 17.56
N ASP A 109 5.38 -7.55 16.49
CA ASP A 109 4.18 -7.58 15.66
C ASP A 109 2.98 -8.02 16.48
N ASN A 110 1.98 -7.17 16.58
CA ASN A 110 0.76 -7.47 17.30
C ASN A 110 -0.29 -8.07 16.35
N PHE A 111 -0.52 -9.36 16.49
CA PHE A 111 -1.52 -10.14 15.76
C PHE A 111 -2.87 -10.27 16.47
N THR A 112 -3.17 -9.42 17.44
CA THR A 112 -4.44 -9.48 18.18
C THR A 112 -5.63 -9.34 17.23
N SER A 113 -5.52 -8.47 16.23
CA SER A 113 -6.49 -8.34 15.15
C SER A 113 -5.75 -8.37 13.80
N PRO A 114 -5.63 -9.55 13.18
CA PRO A 114 -4.98 -9.68 11.88
C PRO A 114 -5.75 -8.93 10.80
N ALA A 115 -5.03 -8.57 9.74
CA ALA A 115 -5.61 -8.01 8.53
C ALA A 115 -5.67 -9.05 7.41
N TYR A 116 -6.70 -8.92 6.59
CA TYR A 116 -6.93 -9.72 5.39
C TYR A 116 -6.74 -8.83 4.18
N VAL A 117 -5.94 -9.29 3.24
CA VAL A 117 -5.62 -8.57 2.01
C VAL A 117 -5.89 -9.45 0.82
N ALA A 118 -6.52 -8.90 -0.20
CA ALA A 118 -6.73 -9.58 -1.47
C ALA A 118 -6.38 -8.63 -2.62
N ARG A 119 -5.70 -9.15 -3.64
CA ARG A 119 -5.40 -8.44 -4.89
C ARG A 119 -5.61 -9.33 -6.09
N LEU A 120 -6.16 -8.76 -7.14
CA LEU A 120 -6.31 -9.39 -8.45
C LEU A 120 -5.77 -8.46 -9.53
N ASP A 121 -4.87 -8.95 -10.36
CA ASP A 121 -4.28 -8.24 -11.49
C ASP A 121 -4.65 -8.93 -12.80
N TYR A 122 -5.25 -8.19 -13.72
CA TYR A 122 -5.46 -8.59 -15.10
C TYR A 122 -4.25 -8.25 -15.96
N LYS A 123 -3.76 -9.24 -16.72
CA LYS A 123 -2.57 -9.12 -17.57
C LYS A 123 -2.75 -9.72 -18.96
N GLY A 124 -3.98 -9.82 -19.44
CA GLY A 124 -4.30 -10.48 -20.72
C GLY A 124 -3.86 -9.71 -21.96
N VAL A 125 -3.76 -8.38 -21.88
CA VAL A 125 -3.32 -7.54 -23.00
C VAL A 125 -1.85 -7.15 -22.83
N PRO A 126 -0.99 -7.38 -23.83
CA PRO A 126 0.41 -6.99 -23.78
C PRO A 126 0.58 -5.50 -23.44
N GLY A 127 1.40 -5.21 -22.44
CA GLY A 127 1.64 -3.85 -21.97
C GLY A 127 0.58 -3.28 -21.04
N LEU A 128 -0.59 -3.90 -20.90
CA LEU A 128 -1.65 -3.47 -19.99
C LEU A 128 -1.68 -4.34 -18.72
N ARG A 129 -1.70 -3.70 -17.56
CA ARG A 129 -2.04 -4.29 -16.28
C ARG A 129 -3.15 -3.48 -15.64
N VAL A 130 -4.19 -4.13 -15.15
CA VAL A 130 -5.26 -3.52 -14.35
C VAL A 130 -5.38 -4.32 -13.06
N GLY A 131 -5.24 -3.66 -11.93
CA GLY A 131 -5.26 -4.28 -10.61
C GLY A 131 -6.36 -3.72 -9.73
N ALA A 132 -6.91 -4.56 -8.88
CA ALA A 132 -7.79 -4.17 -7.79
C ALA A 132 -7.34 -4.86 -6.51
N ALA A 133 -7.32 -4.13 -5.39
CA ALA A 133 -6.95 -4.69 -4.09
C ALA A 133 -7.88 -4.20 -2.98
N PHE A 134 -7.99 -5.03 -1.96
CA PHE A 134 -8.81 -4.79 -0.77
C PHE A 134 -8.02 -5.17 0.47
N TYR A 135 -8.05 -4.29 1.48
CA TYR A 135 -7.49 -4.51 2.80
C TYR A 135 -8.58 -4.37 3.86
N TYR A 136 -8.62 -5.28 4.80
CA TYR A 136 -9.54 -5.26 5.93
C TYR A 136 -8.83 -5.65 7.23
N CYS A 137 -8.88 -4.76 8.22
CA CYS A 137 -8.51 -5.05 9.61
C CYS A 137 -9.72 -4.84 10.50
N ASN A 138 -10.06 -5.85 11.31
CA ASN A 138 -11.30 -5.86 12.10
C ASN A 138 -11.24 -4.90 13.30
N ASP A 139 -10.08 -4.77 13.94
CA ASP A 139 -9.89 -3.88 15.08
C ASP A 139 -8.46 -3.37 15.18
N VAL A 140 -8.24 -2.15 14.73
CA VAL A 140 -6.92 -1.50 14.77
C VAL A 140 -6.54 -1.04 16.18
N THR A 141 -7.52 -0.89 17.08
CA THR A 141 -7.27 -0.47 18.46
C THR A 141 -6.73 -1.62 19.30
N ALA A 142 -7.09 -2.86 18.97
CA ALA A 142 -6.57 -4.06 19.62
C ALA A 142 -5.08 -4.29 19.31
N ASN A 143 -4.60 -3.80 18.17
CA ASN A 143 -3.20 -3.86 17.78
C ASN A 143 -2.35 -2.73 18.38
N ALA A 144 -2.94 -1.76 19.05
CA ALA A 144 -2.22 -0.64 19.65
C ALA A 144 -1.35 -1.09 20.82
N ASP A 145 -0.14 -0.54 20.95
CA ASP A 145 0.79 -0.83 22.05
C ASP A 145 0.17 -0.43 23.40
N LYS A 146 -0.58 0.66 23.38
CA LYS A 146 -1.32 1.19 24.53
C LYS A 146 -2.82 0.92 24.38
N ASN A 147 -3.19 -0.31 24.05
CA ASN A 147 -4.57 -0.72 23.80
C ASN A 147 -5.56 -0.35 24.92
N TYR A 148 -5.10 -0.31 26.19
CA TYR A 148 -5.91 0.12 27.34
C TYR A 148 -6.46 1.54 27.19
N LYS A 149 -5.79 2.43 26.42
CA LYS A 149 -6.25 3.79 26.15
C LYS A 149 -7.45 3.83 25.19
N TYR A 150 -7.67 2.76 24.45
CA TYR A 150 -8.78 2.62 23.51
C TYR A 150 -10.00 1.89 24.10
N SER A 151 -9.99 1.57 25.39
CA SER A 151 -11.09 0.83 26.05
C SER A 151 -12.46 1.49 25.87
N SER A 152 -12.51 2.82 25.79
CA SER A 152 -13.73 3.59 25.55
C SER A 152 -14.10 3.76 24.06
N VAL A 153 -13.21 3.42 23.15
CA VAL A 153 -13.41 3.57 21.69
C VAL A 153 -14.26 2.42 21.17
N GLY A 154 -13.99 1.21 21.66
CA GLY A 154 -14.56 -0.02 21.16
C GLY A 154 -13.90 -0.46 19.85
N ARG A 155 -14.36 -1.58 19.31
CA ARG A 155 -13.84 -2.15 18.07
C ARG A 155 -13.91 -1.15 16.92
N SER A 156 -12.82 -0.99 16.21
CA SER A 156 -12.68 -0.01 15.13
C SER A 156 -12.03 -0.67 13.91
N SER A 157 -12.84 -0.89 12.88
CA SER A 157 -12.38 -1.52 11.66
C SER A 157 -11.81 -0.51 10.65
N VAL A 158 -10.83 -0.96 9.85
CA VAL A 158 -10.32 -0.25 8.69
C VAL A 158 -10.59 -1.06 7.43
N LYS A 159 -11.11 -0.40 6.41
CA LYS A 159 -11.31 -0.94 5.07
C LYS A 159 -10.61 -0.03 4.06
N ILE A 160 -9.78 -0.60 3.21
CA ILE A 160 -9.09 0.15 2.15
C ILE A 160 -9.32 -0.57 0.83
N TYR A 161 -9.77 0.17 -0.15
CA TYR A 161 -9.98 -0.28 -1.52
C TYR A 161 -8.99 0.43 -2.42
N SER A 162 -8.34 -0.27 -3.31
CA SER A 162 -7.49 0.33 -4.31
C SER A 162 -7.76 -0.27 -5.68
N ALA A 163 -7.72 0.58 -6.70
CA ALA A 163 -7.71 0.15 -8.09
C ALA A 163 -6.60 0.90 -8.81
N ASP A 164 -5.88 0.19 -9.66
CA ASP A 164 -4.78 0.76 -10.43
C ASP A 164 -4.74 0.19 -11.84
N ALA A 165 -4.21 0.97 -12.78
CA ALA A 165 -3.97 0.56 -14.14
C ALA A 165 -2.62 1.09 -14.62
N GLN A 166 -1.93 0.28 -15.41
CA GLN A 166 -0.69 0.66 -16.06
C GLN A 166 -0.70 0.18 -17.50
N TYR A 167 -0.38 1.07 -18.41
CA TYR A 167 -0.13 0.74 -19.81
C TYR A 167 1.26 1.17 -20.22
N LYS A 168 2.01 0.27 -20.80
CA LYS A 168 3.37 0.52 -21.29
C LYS A 168 3.57 -0.11 -22.66
N ASN A 169 3.97 0.71 -23.62
CA ASN A 169 4.43 0.28 -24.92
C ASN A 169 5.76 0.97 -25.28
N LYS A 170 6.22 0.82 -26.54
CA LYS A 170 7.47 1.42 -27.03
C LYS A 170 7.47 2.94 -26.90
N TYR A 171 6.32 3.60 -27.04
CA TYR A 171 6.20 5.06 -27.17
C TYR A 171 5.64 5.73 -25.91
N VAL A 172 4.73 5.06 -25.21
CA VAL A 172 3.97 5.65 -24.12
C VAL A 172 4.04 4.75 -22.89
N THR A 173 4.20 5.37 -21.73
CA THR A 173 3.93 4.74 -20.44
C THR A 173 2.91 5.61 -19.71
N ALA A 174 1.76 5.04 -19.37
CA ALA A 174 0.72 5.72 -18.61
C ALA A 174 0.31 4.83 -17.43
N ARG A 175 0.02 5.45 -16.28
CA ARG A 175 -0.47 4.74 -15.10
C ARG A 175 -1.34 5.64 -14.26
N GLY A 176 -2.27 5.04 -13.56
CA GLY A 176 -3.16 5.75 -12.65
C GLY A 176 -3.63 4.84 -11.54
N ASN A 177 -4.02 5.43 -10.44
CA ASN A 177 -4.55 4.75 -9.28
C ASN A 177 -5.64 5.55 -8.59
N ILE A 178 -6.47 4.86 -7.85
CA ILE A 178 -7.43 5.40 -6.89
C ILE A 178 -7.38 4.55 -5.63
N ILE A 179 -7.36 5.19 -4.47
CA ILE A 179 -7.42 4.55 -3.17
C ILE A 179 -8.50 5.24 -2.35
N TYR A 180 -9.41 4.44 -1.81
CA TYR A 180 -10.45 4.88 -0.90
C TYR A 180 -10.37 4.09 0.39
N GLY A 181 -10.42 4.78 1.52
CA GLY A 181 -10.40 4.17 2.84
C GLY A 181 -11.54 4.63 3.71
N ASP A 182 -11.98 3.73 4.59
CA ASP A 182 -12.99 3.97 5.63
C ASP A 182 -12.48 3.48 6.98
N LEU A 183 -12.54 4.34 8.00
CA LEU A 183 -12.14 4.08 9.37
C LEU A 183 -13.34 4.22 10.30
N GLU A 184 -13.73 3.14 10.93
CA GLU A 184 -14.79 3.12 11.93
C GLU A 184 -14.32 3.78 13.24
N ASN A 185 -15.23 4.46 13.93
CA ASN A 185 -14.96 5.16 15.21
C ASN A 185 -13.83 6.21 15.15
N SER A 186 -13.52 6.77 13.99
CA SER A 186 -12.44 7.76 13.82
C SER A 186 -12.52 8.95 14.78
N SER A 187 -13.74 9.43 15.07
CA SER A 187 -13.98 10.52 16.02
C SER A 187 -13.62 10.14 17.47
N LYS A 188 -13.80 8.88 17.86
CA LYS A 188 -13.41 8.39 19.18
C LYS A 188 -11.89 8.17 19.24
N ILE A 189 -11.30 7.58 18.19
CA ILE A 189 -9.84 7.43 18.07
C ILE A 189 -9.15 8.80 18.15
N SER A 190 -9.72 9.82 17.51
CA SER A 190 -9.20 11.18 17.53
C SER A 190 -9.09 11.80 18.94
N LYS A 191 -9.91 11.36 19.87
CA LYS A 191 -9.91 11.83 21.27
C LYS A 191 -8.90 11.13 22.16
N VAL A 192 -8.31 10.02 21.70
CA VAL A 192 -7.32 9.27 22.47
C VAL A 192 -5.99 10.00 22.47
N THR A 193 -5.51 10.40 23.64
CA THR A 193 -4.23 11.06 23.83
C THR A 193 -3.13 10.03 24.05
N LEU A 194 -2.14 9.97 23.18
CA LEU A 194 -1.03 9.02 23.25
C LEU A 194 0.13 9.52 24.11
N SER A 195 0.32 10.84 24.22
CA SER A 195 1.40 11.44 25.00
C SER A 195 1.09 11.38 26.49
N ASN A 196 2.08 10.97 27.29
CA ASN A 196 2.03 11.08 28.76
C ASN A 196 2.53 12.44 29.26
N ASN A 197 3.03 13.31 28.36
CA ASN A 197 3.62 14.60 28.70
C ASN A 197 2.50 15.65 28.77
N SER A 198 1.95 15.83 29.96
CA SER A 198 0.85 16.74 30.27
C SER A 198 1.17 18.23 30.09
N ASN A 199 2.42 18.60 29.78
CA ASN A 199 2.87 19.97 29.86
C ASN A 199 2.91 20.75 28.56
N TYR A 200 2.71 20.15 27.38
CA TYR A 200 2.93 20.90 26.15
C TYR A 200 1.74 21.01 25.16
N TYR A 201 0.78 20.12 25.20
CA TYR A 201 -0.47 20.27 24.45
C TYR A 201 -1.58 19.52 25.15
N HIS A 202 -2.35 20.22 25.97
CA HIS A 202 -3.58 19.69 26.53
C HIS A 202 -4.52 19.28 25.39
N GLY A 203 -4.65 17.97 25.17
CA GLY A 203 -5.76 17.41 24.42
C GLY A 203 -5.84 17.80 22.95
N ALA A 204 -4.71 18.01 22.25
CA ALA A 204 -4.74 18.13 20.80
C ALA A 204 -5.36 16.85 20.21
N MET A 205 -6.56 16.99 19.68
CA MET A 205 -7.22 15.88 18.98
C MET A 205 -6.37 15.46 17.80
N ARG A 206 -6.21 14.17 17.61
CA ARG A 206 -5.49 13.60 16.45
C ARG A 206 -6.19 13.90 15.14
N ASN A 207 -7.49 14.24 15.19
CA ASN A 207 -8.33 14.61 14.04
C ASN A 207 -8.25 13.62 12.87
N VAL A 208 -8.24 12.33 13.17
CA VAL A 208 -8.21 11.28 12.17
C VAL A 208 -9.50 11.29 11.37
N ALA A 209 -9.41 11.42 10.07
CA ALA A 209 -10.57 11.42 9.20
C ALA A 209 -11.28 10.05 9.18
N LYS A 210 -12.61 10.06 9.02
CA LYS A 210 -13.39 8.83 8.83
C LYS A 210 -13.06 8.19 7.48
N ASN A 211 -13.00 9.00 6.45
CA ASN A 211 -12.74 8.55 5.08
C ASN A 211 -11.51 9.26 4.54
N ALA A 212 -10.77 8.57 3.70
CA ALA A 212 -9.68 9.12 2.93
C ALA A 212 -9.81 8.69 1.46
N LEU A 213 -9.53 9.61 0.55
CA LEU A 213 -9.53 9.36 -0.89
C LEU A 213 -8.30 9.98 -1.49
N CYS A 214 -7.56 9.23 -2.31
CA CYS A 214 -6.61 9.81 -3.24
C CYS A 214 -6.75 9.15 -4.61
N TYR A 215 -6.39 9.90 -5.62
CA TYR A 215 -6.26 9.37 -6.98
C TYR A 215 -5.16 10.12 -7.72
N GLY A 216 -4.50 9.41 -8.62
CA GLY A 216 -3.41 9.94 -9.39
C GLY A 216 -3.39 9.39 -10.82
N LEU A 217 -2.89 10.20 -11.72
CA LEU A 217 -2.64 9.84 -13.11
C LEU A 217 -1.29 10.40 -13.53
N GLU A 218 -0.47 9.58 -14.15
CA GLU A 218 0.76 10.05 -14.78
C GLU A 218 0.97 9.39 -16.13
N ALA A 219 1.52 10.16 -17.07
CA ALA A 219 1.82 9.67 -18.42
C ALA A 219 3.12 10.28 -18.91
N GLY A 220 3.92 9.48 -19.59
CA GLY A 220 5.18 9.88 -20.20
C GLY A 220 5.33 9.34 -21.62
N LEU A 221 5.98 10.12 -22.47
CA LEU A 221 6.29 9.81 -23.87
C LEU A 221 7.76 9.47 -24.00
N ASN A 222 8.08 8.33 -24.62
CA ASN A 222 9.45 7.98 -24.97
C ASN A 222 9.85 8.66 -26.27
N LEU A 223 10.44 9.84 -26.20
CA LEU A 223 10.89 10.57 -27.41
C LEU A 223 11.96 9.81 -28.16
N SER A 224 12.84 9.07 -27.50
CA SER A 224 13.90 8.31 -28.16
C SER A 224 13.37 7.20 -29.07
N ALA A 225 12.12 6.76 -28.87
CA ALA A 225 11.48 5.75 -29.72
C ALA A 225 11.17 6.25 -31.13
N PHE A 226 11.15 7.56 -31.35
CA PHE A 226 10.91 8.19 -32.66
C PHE A 226 12.19 8.42 -33.46
N PHE A 227 13.36 8.29 -32.86
CA PHE A 227 14.65 8.49 -33.51
C PHE A 227 15.33 7.15 -33.74
N SER A 228 15.80 6.93 -34.99
CA SER A 228 16.46 5.68 -35.41
C SER A 228 17.91 5.56 -34.95
N GLN A 229 18.49 6.58 -34.32
CA GLN A 229 19.91 6.59 -33.97
C GLN A 229 20.16 5.84 -32.65
N LYS A 230 21.02 4.83 -32.69
CA LYS A 230 21.43 4.00 -31.53
C LYS A 230 22.10 4.73 -30.35
N LYS A 231 22.40 6.03 -30.48
CA LYS A 231 23.13 6.83 -29.52
C LYS A 231 22.28 7.96 -28.90
N CYS A 232 20.97 8.01 -29.15
CA CYS A 232 20.13 9.03 -28.51
C CYS A 232 19.90 8.68 -27.02
N PRO A 233 20.05 9.64 -26.09
CA PRO A 233 19.68 9.45 -24.71
C PRO A 233 18.18 9.14 -24.61
N VAL A 234 17.79 8.35 -23.62
CA VAL A 234 16.38 8.04 -23.35
C VAL A 234 15.76 9.26 -22.67
N ILE A 235 14.86 9.94 -23.37
CA ILE A 235 14.17 11.15 -22.86
C ILE A 235 12.68 10.86 -22.72
N TYR A 236 12.15 11.07 -21.51
CA TYR A 236 10.74 10.89 -21.15
C TYR A 236 10.16 12.21 -20.60
N PRO A 237 9.63 13.12 -21.41
CA PRO A 237 8.72 14.12 -20.89
C PRO A 237 7.50 13.44 -20.29
N TYR A 238 7.10 13.85 -19.10
CA TYR A 238 5.95 13.29 -18.40
C TYR A 238 5.12 14.39 -17.72
N ALA A 239 3.86 14.08 -17.49
CA ALA A 239 2.97 14.87 -16.68
C ALA A 239 2.34 13.98 -15.59
N ARG A 240 2.13 14.54 -14.41
CA ARG A 240 1.49 13.90 -13.27
C ARG A 240 0.42 14.82 -12.69
N TYR A 241 -0.70 14.24 -12.35
CA TYR A 241 -1.77 14.85 -11.57
C TYR A 241 -2.11 13.98 -10.38
N GLU A 242 -2.22 14.56 -9.20
CA GLU A 242 -2.55 13.89 -7.94
C GLU A 242 -3.55 14.71 -7.15
N TYR A 243 -4.45 13.98 -6.44
CA TYR A 243 -5.40 14.54 -5.50
C TYR A 243 -5.43 13.70 -4.22
#